data_25cd4ef19fbe68f7faa61df99f941478
#
_entry.id   25cd4ef19fbe68f7faa61df99f941478
#
_cell.length_a   1.000
_cell.length_b   1.000
_cell.length_c   1.000
_cell.angle_alpha   90.00
_cell.angle_beta   90.00
_cell.angle_gamma   90.00
#
_symmetry.space_group_name_H-M   'P 1'
#
loop_
_entity.id
_entity.type
_entity.pdbx_description
1 polymer ?
#
loop_
_entity_poly.entity_id
_entity_poly.type
_entity_poly.pdbx_seq_one_letter_code
_entity_poly.pdbx_strand_id
1 'polypeptide(L)'
;MPSMVTHRLFADDIYNDLENGIVKQSIADAFELYSIGSSGPDFFFFYGVWPWRNKEKKHNFHKFGSWMHREKIDVLFSTIFTMCKETKNPLYIAYSAGILAHWCLDHQAHPYVFNQTGLEDDLHRFYEATIDREMMNLKGITYKQLKPYDVVRYQSTTHEPIYDLYSAVLRKGWNAELKKEDVRQGMIDIYRVERFLYDPKGKWLPWVKVIEKLFGVEGYATNMMIPVKANPDWDVLNEKGCFWHHPQTNEEHTESFMDMYNNGLEIAKDVYHRLEMYLQDKMSLEDVLSIIGKKNFHTGLEIPEEFKYFDLVK
;
A
#
# COMPACT_ATOMS: atom_id res chain seq x y z
N MET A 1 1.57 4.52 6.72
CA MET A 1 1.13 4.42 5.30
C MET A 1 2.33 4.08 4.50
N PRO A 2 2.26 3.00 3.75
CA PRO A 2 3.41 2.46 3.06
C PRO A 2 3.96 3.41 2.00
N SER A 3 5.20 3.20 1.71
CA SER A 3 5.94 3.93 0.72
C SER A 3 5.43 3.60 -0.69
N MET A 4 4.92 4.58 -1.37
CA MET A 4 4.31 4.47 -2.70
C MET A 4 5.24 3.89 -3.74
N VAL A 5 6.53 4.21 -3.62
CA VAL A 5 7.53 3.84 -4.64
C VAL A 5 7.85 2.36 -4.54
N THR A 6 8.08 1.83 -3.35
CA THR A 6 8.40 0.40 -3.15
C THR A 6 7.25 -0.49 -3.60
N HIS A 7 6.00 -0.13 -3.26
CA HIS A 7 4.82 -0.86 -3.74
C HIS A 7 4.69 -0.84 -5.26
N ARG A 8 5.00 0.30 -5.88
CA ARG A 8 4.99 0.39 -7.33
C ARG A 8 6.09 -0.46 -7.96
N LEU A 9 7.30 -0.45 -7.42
CA LEU A 9 8.39 -1.30 -7.90
C LEU A 9 8.04 -2.79 -7.77
N PHE A 10 7.43 -3.17 -6.66
CA PHE A 10 6.95 -4.52 -6.43
C PHE A 10 5.87 -4.93 -7.44
N ALA A 11 4.90 -4.05 -7.68
CA ALA A 11 3.86 -4.28 -8.68
C ALA A 11 4.42 -4.35 -10.11
N ASP A 12 5.44 -3.56 -10.44
CA ASP A 12 6.12 -3.63 -11.73
C ASP A 12 6.85 -4.96 -11.91
N ASP A 13 7.52 -5.48 -10.86
CA ASP A 13 8.18 -6.79 -10.89
C ASP A 13 7.14 -7.91 -11.11
N ILE A 14 6.00 -7.88 -10.41
CA ILE A 14 4.90 -8.82 -10.63
C ILE A 14 4.42 -8.76 -12.11
N TYR A 15 4.11 -7.57 -12.61
CA TYR A 15 3.62 -7.41 -13.98
C TYR A 15 4.58 -7.98 -15.03
N ASN A 16 5.88 -7.78 -14.82
CA ASN A 16 6.92 -8.28 -15.72
C ASN A 16 6.99 -9.82 -15.73
N ASP A 17 6.75 -10.47 -14.57
CA ASP A 17 6.79 -11.93 -14.42
C ASP A 17 5.46 -12.62 -14.82
N LEU A 18 4.35 -11.89 -14.91
CA LEU A 18 3.05 -12.46 -15.28
C LEU A 18 3.08 -13.11 -16.66
N GLU A 19 2.49 -14.28 -16.76
CA GLU A 19 2.17 -14.91 -18.04
C GLU A 19 1.08 -14.15 -18.80
N ASN A 20 1.03 -14.32 -20.12
CA ASN A 20 -0.03 -13.73 -20.94
C ASN A 20 -1.39 -14.36 -20.58
N GLY A 21 -2.36 -13.52 -20.23
CA GLY A 21 -3.67 -13.94 -19.78
C GLY A 21 -4.61 -12.75 -19.57
N ILE A 22 -5.77 -13.02 -18.98
CA ILE A 22 -6.80 -12.02 -18.70
C ILE A 22 -6.25 -10.94 -17.76
N VAL A 23 -5.54 -11.34 -16.69
CA VAL A 23 -5.00 -10.42 -15.69
C VAL A 23 -3.96 -9.51 -16.32
N LYS A 24 -2.95 -10.07 -16.99
CA LYS A 24 -1.89 -9.27 -17.64
C LYS A 24 -2.44 -8.33 -18.69
N GLN A 25 -3.39 -8.80 -19.50
CA GLN A 25 -4.01 -7.96 -20.53
C GLN A 25 -4.82 -6.83 -19.88
N SER A 26 -5.60 -7.12 -18.84
CA SER A 26 -6.37 -6.10 -18.12
C SER A 26 -5.47 -5.03 -17.49
N ILE A 27 -4.32 -5.45 -16.94
CA ILE A 27 -3.32 -4.50 -16.42
C ILE A 27 -2.76 -3.64 -17.56
N ALA A 28 -2.41 -4.24 -18.71
CA ALA A 28 -1.89 -3.49 -19.86
C ALA A 28 -2.91 -2.45 -20.38
N ASP A 29 -4.19 -2.81 -20.42
CA ASP A 29 -5.27 -1.94 -20.90
C ASP A 29 -5.60 -0.80 -19.91
N ALA A 30 -5.32 -0.99 -18.60
CA ALA A 30 -5.65 -0.06 -17.53
C ALA A 30 -4.51 0.10 -16.52
N PHE A 31 -3.28 0.27 -17.00
CA PHE A 31 -2.07 0.29 -16.18
C PHE A 31 -2.10 1.36 -15.08
N GLU A 32 -2.75 2.49 -15.31
CA GLU A 32 -2.90 3.53 -14.29
C GLU A 32 -3.72 3.03 -13.09
N LEU A 33 -4.78 2.24 -13.32
CA LEU A 33 -5.58 1.66 -12.23
C LEU A 33 -4.79 0.60 -11.46
N TYR A 34 -4.00 -0.23 -12.15
CA TYR A 34 -3.08 -1.14 -11.50
C TYR A 34 -2.06 -0.41 -10.62
N SER A 35 -1.45 0.65 -11.16
CA SER A 35 -0.53 1.51 -10.44
C SER A 35 -1.16 2.11 -9.18
N ILE A 36 -2.37 2.68 -9.30
CA ILE A 36 -3.10 3.21 -8.14
C ILE A 36 -3.43 2.09 -7.15
N GLY A 37 -3.87 0.94 -7.65
CA GLY A 37 -4.17 -0.24 -6.84
C GLY A 37 -2.97 -0.75 -6.05
N SER A 38 -1.72 -0.57 -6.55
CA SER A 38 -0.52 -0.93 -5.81
C SER A 38 -0.31 -0.11 -4.52
N SER A 39 -1.04 0.98 -4.35
CA SER A 39 -1.15 1.69 -3.07
C SER A 39 -2.34 1.21 -2.22
N GLY A 40 -3.01 0.14 -2.62
CA GLY A 40 -4.10 -0.47 -1.88
C GLY A 40 -5.20 0.51 -1.44
N PRO A 41 -5.72 0.34 -0.23
CA PRO A 41 -6.71 1.24 0.35
C PRO A 41 -6.13 2.49 1.01
N ASP A 42 -4.85 2.82 0.81
CA ASP A 42 -4.16 3.92 1.50
C ASP A 42 -4.74 5.29 1.20
N PHE A 43 -5.33 5.50 0.02
CA PHE A 43 -5.93 6.78 -0.31
C PHE A 43 -7.02 7.20 0.70
N PHE A 44 -7.58 6.26 1.46
CA PHE A 44 -8.50 6.55 2.54
C PHE A 44 -7.87 7.38 3.66
N PHE A 45 -6.56 7.24 3.90
CA PHE A 45 -5.83 8.02 4.90
C PHE A 45 -5.45 9.42 4.43
N PHE A 46 -5.51 9.68 3.12
CA PHE A 46 -5.23 11.02 2.57
C PHE A 46 -6.45 11.92 2.49
N TYR A 47 -7.66 11.37 2.63
CA TYR A 47 -8.88 12.18 2.59
C TYR A 47 -8.87 13.24 3.70
N GLY A 48 -9.03 14.49 3.29
CA GLY A 48 -9.17 15.59 4.24
C GLY A 48 -7.91 15.92 5.05
N VAL A 49 -6.71 15.60 4.55
CA VAL A 49 -5.43 15.99 5.18
C VAL A 49 -5.27 17.50 5.32
N TRP A 50 -5.97 18.27 4.47
CA TRP A 50 -5.92 19.72 4.51
C TRP A 50 -6.67 20.28 5.73
N PRO A 51 -6.13 21.25 6.49
CA PRO A 51 -6.66 21.69 7.80
C PRO A 51 -8.07 22.31 7.73
N TRP A 52 -8.52 22.74 6.56
CA TRP A 52 -9.87 23.32 6.34
C TRP A 52 -10.94 22.28 6.04
N ARG A 53 -10.61 20.99 6.02
CA ARG A 53 -11.57 19.91 5.75
C ARG A 53 -12.40 19.53 6.97
N ASN A 54 -13.58 18.96 6.72
CA ASN A 54 -14.48 18.48 7.78
C ASN A 54 -13.84 17.30 8.53
N LYS A 55 -13.62 17.47 9.84
CA LYS A 55 -12.91 16.47 10.69
C LYS A 55 -13.70 15.17 10.86
N GLU A 56 -15.03 15.22 10.96
CA GLU A 56 -15.86 14.03 11.10
C GLU A 56 -15.84 13.16 9.85
N LYS A 57 -15.98 13.77 8.68
CA LYS A 57 -15.85 13.05 7.40
C LYS A 57 -14.45 12.44 7.24
N LYS A 58 -13.42 13.17 7.61
CA LYS A 58 -12.04 12.67 7.64
C LYS A 58 -11.95 11.41 8.49
N HIS A 59 -12.43 11.46 9.74
CA HIS A 59 -12.38 10.34 10.67
C HIS A 59 -13.09 9.10 10.10
N ASN A 60 -14.29 9.25 9.56
CA ASN A 60 -15.04 8.14 8.97
C ASN A 60 -14.33 7.53 7.76
N PHE A 61 -13.71 8.35 6.92
CA PHE A 61 -13.01 7.88 5.75
C PHE A 61 -11.72 7.13 6.13
N HIS A 62 -10.95 7.65 7.09
CA HIS A 62 -9.77 6.96 7.64
C HIS A 62 -10.13 5.63 8.29
N LYS A 63 -11.28 5.54 8.96
CA LYS A 63 -11.79 4.31 9.55
C LYS A 63 -11.99 3.21 8.49
N PHE A 64 -12.46 3.57 7.29
CA PHE A 64 -12.59 2.59 6.19
C PHE A 64 -11.23 2.03 5.77
N GLY A 65 -10.21 2.89 5.66
CA GLY A 65 -8.85 2.43 5.41
C GLY A 65 -8.36 1.46 6.49
N SER A 66 -8.48 1.83 7.77
CA SER A 66 -8.11 0.96 8.89
C SER A 66 -8.83 -0.39 8.86
N TRP A 67 -10.11 -0.42 8.61
CA TRP A 67 -10.87 -1.66 8.51
C TRP A 67 -10.34 -2.58 7.43
N MET A 68 -10.06 -2.04 6.23
CA MET A 68 -9.61 -2.82 5.10
C MET A 68 -8.18 -3.35 5.25
N HIS A 69 -7.35 -2.74 6.09
CA HIS A 69 -6.02 -3.27 6.38
C HIS A 69 -6.01 -4.33 7.48
N ARG A 70 -6.98 -4.30 8.39
CA ARG A 70 -6.91 -5.07 9.65
C ARG A 70 -7.94 -6.18 9.76
N GLU A 71 -9.09 -6.02 9.09
CA GLU A 71 -10.25 -6.88 9.33
C GLU A 71 -10.87 -7.36 8.01
N LYS A 72 -11.48 -8.54 8.06
CA LYS A 72 -12.31 -9.06 6.96
C LYS A 72 -11.59 -9.08 5.60
N ILE A 73 -10.32 -9.44 5.60
CA ILE A 73 -9.50 -9.52 4.38
C ILE A 73 -10.11 -10.50 3.37
N ASP A 74 -10.68 -11.60 3.87
CA ASP A 74 -11.45 -12.57 3.09
C ASP A 74 -12.68 -11.94 2.41
N VAL A 75 -13.38 -11.02 3.09
CA VAL A 75 -14.51 -10.29 2.51
C VAL A 75 -14.03 -9.29 1.46
N LEU A 76 -12.92 -8.59 1.70
CA LEU A 76 -12.30 -7.69 0.73
C LEU A 76 -12.04 -8.43 -0.57
N PHE A 77 -11.18 -9.46 -0.54
CA PHE A 77 -10.76 -10.15 -1.74
C PHE A 77 -11.88 -10.99 -2.38
N SER A 78 -12.73 -11.66 -1.59
CA SER A 78 -13.86 -12.39 -2.17
C SER A 78 -14.83 -11.47 -2.92
N THR A 79 -15.06 -10.26 -2.43
CA THR A 79 -15.97 -9.31 -3.07
C THR A 79 -15.38 -8.78 -4.37
N ILE A 80 -14.13 -8.28 -4.35
CA ILE A 80 -13.53 -7.71 -5.56
C ILE A 80 -13.32 -8.76 -6.65
N PHE A 81 -12.88 -9.98 -6.30
CA PHE A 81 -12.67 -11.04 -7.29
C PHE A 81 -14.00 -11.56 -7.88
N THR A 82 -15.06 -11.64 -7.07
CA THR A 82 -16.40 -11.97 -7.59
C THR A 82 -16.85 -10.91 -8.60
N MET A 83 -16.71 -9.63 -8.30
CA MET A 83 -17.05 -8.55 -9.22
C MET A 83 -16.21 -8.60 -10.50
N CYS A 84 -14.92 -8.90 -10.41
CA CYS A 84 -14.06 -9.09 -11.58
C CYS A 84 -14.57 -10.22 -12.47
N LYS A 85 -14.94 -11.35 -11.88
CA LYS A 85 -15.43 -12.53 -12.58
C LYS A 85 -16.78 -12.30 -13.26
N GLU A 86 -17.73 -11.70 -12.53
CA GLU A 86 -19.08 -11.47 -13.01
C GLU A 86 -19.13 -10.43 -14.13
N THR A 87 -18.37 -9.34 -13.98
CA THR A 87 -18.40 -8.22 -14.93
C THR A 87 -17.45 -8.37 -16.09
N LYS A 88 -16.36 -9.12 -15.90
CA LYS A 88 -15.21 -9.22 -16.83
C LYS A 88 -14.67 -7.84 -17.23
N ASN A 89 -14.85 -6.85 -16.37
CA ASN A 89 -14.41 -5.48 -16.61
C ASN A 89 -12.90 -5.37 -16.40
N PRO A 90 -12.10 -5.04 -17.43
CA PRO A 90 -10.65 -4.93 -17.29
C PRO A 90 -10.21 -3.86 -16.29
N LEU A 91 -11.01 -2.81 -16.08
CA LEU A 91 -10.72 -1.77 -15.09
C LEU A 91 -10.78 -2.32 -13.66
N TYR A 92 -11.79 -3.18 -13.37
CA TYR A 92 -11.90 -3.82 -12.05
C TYR A 92 -10.77 -4.83 -11.84
N ILE A 93 -10.44 -5.62 -12.87
CA ILE A 93 -9.38 -6.63 -12.81
C ILE A 93 -8.03 -5.94 -12.56
N ALA A 94 -7.70 -4.88 -13.31
CA ALA A 94 -6.45 -4.15 -13.16
C ALA A 94 -6.30 -3.52 -11.77
N TYR A 95 -7.34 -2.84 -11.27
CA TYR A 95 -7.29 -2.24 -9.94
C TYR A 95 -7.21 -3.29 -8.83
N SER A 96 -7.98 -4.39 -8.94
CA SER A 96 -7.94 -5.50 -7.98
C SER A 96 -6.60 -6.21 -7.96
N ALA A 97 -5.97 -6.38 -9.13
CA ALA A 97 -4.60 -6.87 -9.23
C ALA A 97 -3.63 -5.95 -8.47
N GLY A 98 -3.75 -4.62 -8.60
CA GLY A 98 -2.94 -3.69 -7.83
C GLY A 98 -3.13 -3.83 -6.32
N ILE A 99 -4.38 -3.94 -5.82
CA ILE A 99 -4.66 -4.19 -4.39
C ILE A 99 -4.02 -5.51 -3.93
N LEU A 100 -4.06 -6.53 -4.78
CA LEU A 100 -3.45 -7.82 -4.48
C LEU A 100 -1.92 -7.70 -4.36
N ALA A 101 -1.28 -6.95 -5.26
CA ALA A 101 0.15 -6.64 -5.16
C ALA A 101 0.49 -5.94 -3.84
N HIS A 102 -0.29 -4.93 -3.47
CA HIS A 102 -0.14 -4.22 -2.21
C HIS A 102 -0.19 -5.18 -1.01
N TRP A 103 -1.22 -6.04 -0.94
CA TRP A 103 -1.33 -7.03 0.11
C TRP A 103 -0.15 -8.01 0.13
N CYS A 104 0.33 -8.49 -1.03
CA CYS A 104 1.45 -9.42 -1.11
C CYS A 104 2.74 -8.85 -0.48
N LEU A 105 2.99 -7.56 -0.61
CA LEU A 105 4.15 -6.93 0.02
C LEU A 105 3.89 -6.61 1.50
N ASP A 106 2.76 -5.97 1.80
CA ASP A 106 2.46 -5.46 3.13
C ASP A 106 2.46 -6.53 4.21
N HIS A 107 1.73 -7.64 3.99
CA HIS A 107 1.65 -8.69 5.01
C HIS A 107 2.99 -9.39 5.28
N GLN A 108 3.99 -9.22 4.42
CA GLN A 108 5.35 -9.71 4.60
C GLN A 108 6.26 -8.67 5.28
N ALA A 109 6.18 -7.42 4.85
CA ALA A 109 7.12 -6.37 5.23
C ALA A 109 6.69 -5.55 6.45
N HIS A 110 5.39 -5.33 6.66
CA HIS A 110 4.91 -4.53 7.79
C HIS A 110 5.27 -5.04 9.19
N PRO A 111 5.29 -6.38 9.46
CA PRO A 111 5.79 -6.85 10.75
C PRO A 111 7.17 -6.31 11.08
N TYR A 112 8.09 -6.31 10.12
CA TYR A 112 9.42 -5.73 10.26
C TYR A 112 9.36 -4.21 10.49
N VAL A 113 8.62 -3.48 9.67
CA VAL A 113 8.50 -2.02 9.79
C VAL A 113 7.94 -1.64 11.17
N PHE A 114 6.86 -2.28 11.62
CA PHE A 114 6.30 -2.03 12.95
C PHE A 114 7.25 -2.41 14.08
N ASN A 115 8.02 -3.49 13.93
CA ASN A 115 9.03 -3.84 14.92
C ASN A 115 10.07 -2.73 15.09
N GLN A 116 10.53 -2.14 13.97
CA GLN A 116 11.56 -1.09 13.97
C GLN A 116 11.04 0.29 14.40
N THR A 117 9.75 0.57 14.23
CA THR A 117 9.18 1.91 14.42
C THR A 117 8.21 2.01 15.59
N GLY A 118 7.78 0.88 16.14
CA GLY A 118 6.70 0.88 17.13
C GLY A 118 5.38 1.38 16.52
N LEU A 119 4.59 2.03 17.37
CA LEU A 119 3.28 2.60 17.01
C LEU A 119 3.37 4.12 16.74
N GLU A 120 4.57 4.65 16.56
CA GLU A 120 4.78 6.07 16.29
C GLU A 120 4.60 6.36 14.80
N ASP A 121 3.45 6.89 14.42
CA ASP A 121 3.10 7.20 13.02
C ASP A 121 4.16 8.02 12.29
N ASP A 122 4.81 8.97 12.96
CA ASP A 122 5.82 9.84 12.36
C ASP A 122 7.10 9.08 12.02
N LEU A 123 7.58 8.22 12.95
CA LEU A 123 8.73 7.37 12.73
C LEU A 123 8.45 6.33 11.65
N HIS A 124 7.26 5.73 11.69
CA HIS A 124 6.81 4.75 10.71
C HIS A 124 6.86 5.33 9.28
N ARG A 125 6.25 6.49 9.06
CA ARG A 125 6.27 7.17 7.74
C ARG A 125 7.69 7.51 7.27
N PHE A 126 8.54 7.98 8.18
CA PHE A 126 9.91 8.32 7.83
C PHE A 126 10.76 7.09 7.50
N TYR A 127 10.55 5.99 8.22
CA TYR A 127 11.21 4.72 7.98
C TYR A 127 10.86 4.17 6.59
N GLU A 128 9.59 4.16 6.25
CA GLU A 128 9.10 3.72 4.94
C GLU A 128 9.57 4.63 3.79
N ALA A 129 9.57 5.96 3.99
CA ALA A 129 10.14 6.88 3.01
C ALA A 129 11.64 6.64 2.78
N THR A 130 12.36 6.14 3.82
CA THR A 130 13.76 5.77 3.72
C THR A 130 13.91 4.42 2.98
N ILE A 131 13.03 3.45 3.23
CA ILE A 131 12.95 2.20 2.43
C ILE A 131 12.73 2.53 0.95
N ASP A 132 11.81 3.43 0.62
CA ASP A 132 11.61 3.88 -0.77
C ASP A 132 12.90 4.37 -1.40
N ARG A 133 13.68 5.15 -0.66
CA ARG A 133 14.95 5.66 -1.15
C ARG A 133 15.93 4.54 -1.44
N GLU A 134 16.07 3.57 -0.54
CA GLU A 134 17.01 2.46 -0.70
C GLU A 134 16.54 1.52 -1.82
N MET A 135 15.27 1.23 -1.93
CA MET A 135 14.74 0.41 -3.02
C MET A 135 14.96 1.05 -4.39
N MET A 136 14.82 2.38 -4.49
CA MET A 136 15.17 3.10 -5.72
C MET A 136 16.66 2.95 -6.05
N ASN A 137 17.53 3.07 -5.04
CA ASN A 137 18.97 2.90 -5.21
C ASN A 137 19.32 1.49 -5.71
N LEU A 138 18.76 0.44 -5.07
CA LEU A 138 18.96 -0.96 -5.46
C LEU A 138 18.51 -1.26 -6.90
N LYS A 139 17.37 -0.68 -7.31
CA LYS A 139 16.84 -0.84 -8.66
C LYS A 139 17.50 0.09 -9.69
N GLY A 140 18.42 0.96 -9.29
CA GLY A 140 19.08 1.93 -10.18
C GLY A 140 18.10 2.98 -10.74
N ILE A 141 17.00 3.24 -10.05
CA ILE A 141 15.94 4.15 -10.48
C ILE A 141 16.11 5.50 -9.78
N THR A 142 16.06 6.56 -10.54
CA THR A 142 16.14 7.91 -9.98
C THR A 142 14.75 8.45 -9.60
N TYR A 143 14.72 9.34 -8.63
CA TYR A 143 13.50 10.05 -8.20
C TYR A 143 12.82 10.88 -9.31
N LYS A 144 13.50 11.07 -10.43
CA LYS A 144 12.92 11.70 -11.62
C LYS A 144 12.23 10.71 -12.56
N GLN A 145 12.71 9.47 -12.57
CA GLN A 145 12.15 8.40 -13.40
C GLN A 145 10.87 7.83 -12.81
N LEU A 146 10.83 7.68 -11.48
CA LEU A 146 9.64 7.25 -10.76
C LEU A 146 9.28 8.30 -9.72
N LYS A 147 8.20 9.03 -9.95
CA LYS A 147 7.71 10.07 -9.04
C LYS A 147 6.52 9.52 -8.27
N PRO A 148 6.47 9.65 -6.93
CA PRO A 148 5.38 9.10 -6.14
C PRO A 148 3.99 9.49 -6.65
N TYR A 149 3.80 10.74 -7.06
CA TYR A 149 2.52 11.20 -7.59
C TYR A 149 2.13 10.60 -8.94
N ASP A 150 3.08 10.03 -9.70
CA ASP A 150 2.76 9.30 -10.93
C ASP A 150 2.16 7.92 -10.62
N VAL A 151 2.45 7.35 -9.43
CA VAL A 151 1.84 6.08 -8.95
C VAL A 151 0.33 6.26 -8.74
N VAL A 152 -0.06 7.37 -8.15
CA VAL A 152 -1.45 7.69 -7.79
C VAL A 152 -2.05 8.77 -8.70
N ARG A 153 -1.66 8.76 -9.97
CA ARG A 153 -2.12 9.76 -10.94
C ARG A 153 -3.63 9.73 -11.09
N TYR A 154 -4.28 10.81 -10.67
CA TYR A 154 -5.73 10.96 -10.80
C TYR A 154 -6.14 11.44 -12.18
N GLN A 155 -7.07 10.73 -12.81
CA GLN A 155 -7.82 11.16 -14.00
C GLN A 155 -9.32 11.22 -13.67
N SER A 156 -10.10 11.92 -14.50
CA SER A 156 -11.51 12.19 -14.21
C SER A 156 -12.39 10.94 -14.09
N THR A 157 -12.00 9.82 -14.69
CA THR A 157 -12.72 8.53 -14.68
C THR A 157 -12.15 7.51 -13.70
N THR A 158 -10.96 7.73 -13.16
CA THR A 158 -10.22 6.77 -12.32
C THR A 158 -11.00 6.35 -11.08
N HIS A 159 -11.76 7.26 -10.48
CA HIS A 159 -12.47 7.02 -9.22
C HIS A 159 -13.71 6.13 -9.35
N GLU A 160 -14.26 5.93 -10.55
CA GLU A 160 -15.48 5.14 -10.74
C GLU A 160 -15.27 3.66 -10.39
N PRO A 161 -14.34 2.92 -11.02
CA PRO A 161 -14.10 1.53 -10.66
C PRO A 161 -13.64 1.36 -9.22
N ILE A 162 -12.88 2.31 -8.66
CA ILE A 162 -12.45 2.31 -7.27
C ILE A 162 -13.65 2.43 -6.32
N TYR A 163 -14.57 3.37 -6.60
CA TYR A 163 -15.79 3.53 -5.84
C TYR A 163 -16.66 2.27 -5.88
N ASP A 164 -16.88 1.70 -7.06
CA ASP A 164 -17.75 0.54 -7.24
C ASP A 164 -17.24 -0.65 -6.40
N LEU A 165 -15.95 -0.97 -6.49
CA LEU A 165 -15.33 -2.05 -5.73
C LEU A 165 -15.40 -1.82 -4.22
N TYR A 166 -14.93 -0.68 -3.73
CA TYR A 166 -14.93 -0.43 -2.28
C TYR A 166 -16.32 -0.20 -1.69
N SER A 167 -17.26 0.33 -2.46
CA SER A 167 -18.66 0.44 -2.05
C SER A 167 -19.28 -0.94 -1.82
N ALA A 168 -19.01 -1.90 -2.70
CA ALA A 168 -19.45 -3.28 -2.52
C ALA A 168 -18.79 -3.95 -1.31
N VAL A 169 -17.49 -3.77 -1.13
CA VAL A 169 -16.72 -4.30 0.01
C VAL A 169 -17.24 -3.74 1.33
N LEU A 170 -17.38 -2.42 1.45
CA LEU A 170 -17.82 -1.77 2.68
C LEU A 170 -19.27 -2.13 3.04
N ARG A 171 -20.13 -2.24 2.03
CA ARG A 171 -21.52 -2.67 2.25
C ARG A 171 -21.58 -4.11 2.75
N LYS A 172 -20.84 -5.03 2.12
CA LYS A 172 -20.82 -6.46 2.47
C LYS A 172 -20.14 -6.70 3.81
N GLY A 173 -18.99 -6.04 4.04
CA GLY A 173 -18.19 -6.27 5.25
C GLY A 173 -18.73 -5.57 6.49
N TRP A 174 -19.17 -4.32 6.37
CA TRP A 174 -19.47 -3.48 7.54
C TRP A 174 -20.83 -2.80 7.49
N ASN A 175 -21.67 -3.10 6.50
CA ASN A 175 -22.94 -2.41 6.26
C ASN A 175 -22.76 -0.88 6.22
N ALA A 176 -21.64 -0.44 5.66
CA ALA A 176 -21.26 0.97 5.58
C ALA A 176 -21.47 1.53 4.16
N GLU A 177 -21.83 2.81 4.09
CA GLU A 177 -22.02 3.51 2.84
C GLU A 177 -20.78 4.34 2.49
N LEU A 178 -20.37 4.25 1.24
CA LEU A 178 -19.31 5.06 0.63
C LEU A 178 -19.94 6.01 -0.39
N LYS A 179 -19.49 7.25 -0.44
CA LYS A 179 -19.94 8.22 -1.45
C LYS A 179 -18.89 8.35 -2.56
N LYS A 180 -19.36 8.37 -3.80
CA LYS A 180 -18.50 8.50 -4.98
C LYS A 180 -17.66 9.78 -4.96
N GLU A 181 -18.27 10.88 -4.52
CA GLU A 181 -17.61 12.17 -4.38
C GLU A 181 -16.47 12.15 -3.34
N ASP A 182 -16.65 11.38 -2.26
CA ASP A 182 -15.62 11.26 -1.22
C ASP A 182 -14.44 10.40 -1.72
N VAL A 183 -14.68 9.33 -2.49
CA VAL A 183 -13.62 8.58 -3.19
C VAL A 183 -12.86 9.47 -4.16
N ARG A 184 -13.60 10.18 -5.01
CA ARG A 184 -13.01 11.16 -5.93
C ARG A 184 -12.13 12.17 -5.20
N GLN A 185 -12.60 12.68 -4.07
CA GLN A 185 -11.83 13.65 -3.28
C GLN A 185 -10.59 13.02 -2.65
N GLY A 186 -10.69 11.81 -2.09
CA GLY A 186 -9.54 11.08 -1.54
C GLY A 186 -8.45 10.85 -2.58
N MET A 187 -8.84 10.47 -3.81
CA MET A 187 -7.91 10.30 -4.93
C MET A 187 -7.23 11.61 -5.35
N ILE A 188 -7.96 12.72 -5.34
CA ILE A 188 -7.39 14.04 -5.60
C ILE A 188 -6.44 14.46 -4.48
N ASP A 189 -6.80 14.19 -3.23
CA ASP A 189 -6.02 14.59 -2.07
C ASP A 189 -4.68 13.83 -2.03
N ILE A 190 -4.68 12.48 -2.22
CA ILE A 190 -3.43 11.71 -2.28
C ILE A 190 -2.52 12.20 -3.42
N TYR A 191 -3.05 12.38 -4.63
CA TYR A 191 -2.26 12.89 -5.76
C TYR A 191 -1.62 14.26 -5.46
N ARG A 192 -2.37 15.17 -4.82
CA ARG A 192 -1.89 16.52 -4.48
C ARG A 192 -0.84 16.47 -3.36
N VAL A 193 -1.05 15.61 -2.36
CA VAL A 193 -0.08 15.44 -1.27
C VAL A 193 1.23 14.89 -1.82
N GLU A 194 1.18 13.78 -2.59
CA GLU A 194 2.39 13.21 -3.17
C GLU A 194 3.12 14.20 -4.11
N ARG A 195 2.38 15.00 -4.84
CA ARG A 195 2.98 16.06 -5.66
C ARG A 195 3.62 17.17 -4.82
N PHE A 196 3.04 17.50 -3.67
CA PHE A 196 3.61 18.48 -2.74
C PHE A 196 4.87 17.94 -2.05
N LEU A 197 4.87 16.66 -1.67
CA LEU A 197 6.00 15.99 -1.01
C LEU A 197 7.18 15.72 -1.96
N TYR A 198 6.98 15.81 -3.26
CA TYR A 198 8.01 15.55 -4.26
C TYR A 198 9.09 16.62 -4.26
N ASP A 199 10.24 16.30 -3.63
CA ASP A 199 11.41 17.19 -3.56
C ASP A 199 12.71 16.46 -3.94
N PRO A 200 12.92 16.14 -5.23
CA PRO A 200 14.06 15.32 -5.67
C PRO A 200 15.44 15.95 -5.42
N LYS A 201 15.49 17.19 -5.01
CA LYS A 201 16.72 17.94 -4.74
C LYS A 201 16.85 18.41 -3.30
N GLY A 202 15.87 18.12 -2.44
CA GLY A 202 15.84 18.57 -1.05
C GLY A 202 15.74 20.10 -0.87
N LYS A 203 15.19 20.81 -1.87
CA LYS A 203 15.10 22.27 -1.84
C LYS A 203 13.95 22.79 -1.00
N TRP A 204 12.85 22.04 -0.97
CA TRP A 204 11.65 22.40 -0.22
C TRP A 204 11.68 21.94 1.24
N LEU A 205 12.38 20.85 1.52
CA LEU A 205 12.48 20.26 2.85
C LEU A 205 12.81 21.27 3.96
N PRO A 206 13.80 22.17 3.83
CA PRO A 206 14.09 23.16 4.89
C PRO A 206 12.92 24.12 5.14
N TRP A 207 12.21 24.52 4.07
CA TRP A 207 11.07 25.44 4.18
C TRP A 207 9.86 24.76 4.81
N VAL A 208 9.60 23.49 4.44
CA VAL A 208 8.52 22.70 5.05
C VAL A 208 8.78 22.54 6.55
N LYS A 209 10.01 22.22 6.98
CA LYS A 209 10.39 22.13 8.39
C LYS A 209 10.15 23.45 9.16
N VAL A 210 10.46 24.59 8.56
CA VAL A 210 10.19 25.90 9.18
C VAL A 210 8.68 26.12 9.34
N ILE A 211 7.89 25.80 8.33
CA ILE A 211 6.43 25.92 8.38
C ILE A 211 5.86 24.99 9.45
N GLU A 212 6.25 23.72 9.46
CA GLU A 212 5.82 22.75 10.47
C GLU A 212 6.11 23.24 11.90
N LYS A 213 7.31 23.75 12.12
CA LYS A 213 7.72 24.33 13.42
C LYS A 213 6.85 25.52 13.82
N LEU A 214 6.54 26.43 12.88
CA LEU A 214 5.68 27.57 13.15
C LEU A 214 4.25 27.17 13.53
N PHE A 215 3.76 26.06 13.02
CA PHE A 215 2.43 25.53 13.31
C PHE A 215 2.41 24.47 14.42
N GLY A 216 3.56 24.09 14.99
CA GLY A 216 3.66 23.07 16.05
C GLY A 216 3.28 21.66 15.59
N VAL A 217 3.57 21.34 14.32
CA VAL A 217 3.26 20.05 13.67
C VAL A 217 4.53 19.46 13.04
N GLU A 218 5.62 19.49 13.77
CA GLU A 218 6.93 19.02 13.31
C GLU A 218 6.86 17.55 12.87
N GLY A 219 7.40 17.24 11.68
CA GLY A 219 7.37 15.89 11.12
C GLY A 219 6.13 15.54 10.32
N TYR A 220 5.05 16.30 10.40
CA TYR A 220 3.76 15.94 9.78
C TYR A 220 3.85 15.67 8.26
N ALA A 221 4.55 16.52 7.52
CA ALA A 221 4.79 16.35 6.09
C ALA A 221 6.22 15.90 5.79
N THR A 222 7.21 16.42 6.55
CA THR A 222 8.62 16.15 6.28
C THR A 222 8.99 14.69 6.50
N ASN A 223 8.31 13.95 7.37
CA ASN A 223 8.51 12.51 7.57
C ASN A 223 7.92 11.63 6.46
N MET A 224 7.08 12.19 5.58
CA MET A 224 6.60 11.52 4.38
C MET A 224 7.43 11.83 3.13
N MET A 225 8.37 12.79 3.22
CA MET A 225 9.21 13.14 2.07
C MET A 225 10.34 12.11 1.93
N ILE A 226 10.47 11.51 0.76
CA ILE A 226 11.58 10.61 0.47
C ILE A 226 12.91 11.37 0.62
N PRO A 227 13.82 10.92 1.49
CA PRO A 227 15.07 11.63 1.73
C PRO A 227 15.95 11.64 0.46
N VAL A 228 16.65 12.74 0.22
CA VAL A 228 17.58 12.85 -0.93
C VAL A 228 18.76 11.89 -0.77
N LYS A 229 19.17 11.66 0.48
CA LYS A 229 20.20 10.69 0.86
C LYS A 229 19.66 9.83 1.98
N ALA A 230 19.96 8.54 1.93
CA ALA A 230 19.70 7.65 3.03
C ALA A 230 20.44 8.09 4.29
N ASN A 231 19.91 7.73 5.44
CA ASN A 231 20.62 7.87 6.71
C ASN A 231 21.65 6.74 6.80
N PRO A 232 22.97 7.01 6.81
CA PRO A 232 23.97 5.97 6.84
C PRO A 232 23.99 5.16 8.15
N ASP A 233 23.36 5.66 9.20
CA ASP A 233 23.28 5.00 10.50
C ASP A 233 22.11 4.00 10.56
N TRP A 234 21.18 4.04 9.60
CA TRP A 234 20.00 3.19 9.55
C TRP A 234 20.13 2.12 8.48
N ASP A 235 20.17 0.87 8.91
CA ASP A 235 20.08 -0.30 8.03
C ASP A 235 18.60 -0.68 7.82
N VAL A 236 17.86 0.20 7.13
CA VAL A 236 16.40 0.03 6.96
C VAL A 236 16.03 -1.21 6.14
N LEU A 237 16.99 -1.79 5.42
CA LEU A 237 16.77 -3.02 4.66
C LEU A 237 17.25 -4.27 5.42
N ASN A 238 17.81 -4.11 6.63
CA ASN A 238 18.41 -5.20 7.40
C ASN A 238 19.44 -6.02 6.61
N GLU A 239 20.28 -5.36 5.81
CA GLU A 239 21.30 -6.03 4.99
C GLU A 239 22.37 -6.72 5.86
N LYS A 240 22.56 -6.27 7.11
CA LYS A 240 23.47 -6.88 8.08
C LYS A 240 22.91 -8.13 8.74
N GLY A 241 21.63 -8.48 8.51
CA GLY A 241 20.99 -9.65 9.10
C GLY A 241 20.85 -9.54 10.63
N CYS A 242 20.56 -8.35 11.14
CA CYS A 242 20.30 -8.17 12.56
C CYS A 242 19.01 -8.88 12.96
N PHE A 243 18.97 -9.37 14.19
CA PHE A 243 17.75 -9.97 14.75
C PHE A 243 16.66 -8.89 14.91
N TRP A 244 15.44 -9.28 14.58
CA TRP A 244 14.23 -8.52 14.88
C TRP A 244 13.12 -9.48 15.29
N HIS A 245 12.12 -8.99 16.02
CA HIS A 245 11.05 -9.82 16.52
C HIS A 245 9.72 -9.44 15.88
N HIS A 246 8.93 -10.45 15.52
CA HIS A 246 7.57 -10.19 15.04
C HIS A 246 6.79 -9.44 16.13
N PRO A 247 6.18 -8.26 15.83
CA PRO A 247 5.67 -7.32 16.83
C PRO A 247 4.49 -7.86 17.64
N GLN A 248 3.87 -8.98 17.22
CA GLN A 248 2.74 -9.60 17.92
C GLN A 248 3.09 -10.96 18.54
N THR A 249 3.88 -11.81 17.85
CA THR A 249 4.18 -13.18 18.30
C THR A 249 5.48 -13.30 19.07
N ASN A 250 6.37 -12.31 18.98
CA ASN A 250 7.74 -12.34 19.51
C ASN A 250 8.63 -13.41 18.86
N GLU A 251 8.25 -13.90 17.70
CA GLU A 251 9.09 -14.80 16.91
C GLU A 251 10.31 -14.05 16.40
N GLU A 252 11.49 -14.65 16.56
CA GLU A 252 12.76 -14.07 16.16
C GLU A 252 13.01 -14.30 14.66
N HIS A 253 13.44 -13.26 13.97
CA HIS A 253 13.70 -13.20 12.55
C HIS A 253 15.06 -12.57 12.27
N THR A 254 15.63 -12.89 11.10
CA THR A 254 16.87 -12.27 10.59
C THR A 254 16.72 -11.83 9.15
N GLU A 255 15.56 -12.07 8.54
CA GLU A 255 15.31 -11.76 7.15
C GLU A 255 15.50 -10.27 6.88
N SER A 256 16.14 -9.98 5.76
CA SER A 256 16.23 -8.64 5.20
C SER A 256 14.91 -8.20 4.58
N PHE A 257 14.76 -6.91 4.35
CA PHE A 257 13.62 -6.39 3.59
C PHE A 257 13.53 -7.01 2.19
N MET A 258 14.71 -7.31 1.57
CA MET A 258 14.75 -7.97 0.27
C MET A 258 14.29 -9.43 0.32
N ASP A 259 14.56 -10.15 1.42
CA ASP A 259 14.00 -11.50 1.61
C ASP A 259 12.48 -11.45 1.71
N MET A 260 11.94 -10.53 2.50
CA MET A 260 10.48 -10.31 2.62
C MET A 260 9.85 -9.88 1.28
N TYR A 261 10.52 -9.01 0.53
CA TYR A 261 10.11 -8.59 -0.81
C TYR A 261 10.05 -9.79 -1.77
N ASN A 262 11.08 -10.63 -1.78
CA ASN A 262 11.13 -11.81 -2.64
C ASN A 262 10.09 -12.87 -2.20
N ASN A 263 9.89 -13.08 -0.92
CA ASN A 263 8.82 -13.94 -0.40
C ASN A 263 7.44 -13.45 -0.86
N GLY A 264 7.22 -12.14 -0.83
CA GLY A 264 6.02 -11.52 -1.38
C GLY A 264 5.83 -11.78 -2.87
N LEU A 265 6.92 -11.77 -3.68
CA LEU A 265 6.86 -12.09 -5.11
C LEU A 265 6.50 -13.56 -5.36
N GLU A 266 7.02 -14.51 -4.57
CA GLU A 266 6.66 -15.92 -4.68
C GLU A 266 5.17 -16.15 -4.32
N ILE A 267 4.66 -15.49 -3.28
CA ILE A 267 3.23 -15.52 -2.95
C ILE A 267 2.41 -14.90 -4.07
N ALA A 268 2.86 -13.76 -4.62
CA ALA A 268 2.18 -13.11 -5.73
C ALA A 268 2.07 -14.04 -6.95
N LYS A 269 3.14 -14.73 -7.30
CA LYS A 269 3.16 -15.69 -8.42
C LYS A 269 2.07 -16.74 -8.30
N ASP A 270 1.91 -17.36 -7.12
CA ASP A 270 0.87 -18.38 -6.92
C ASP A 270 -0.54 -17.75 -6.90
N VAL A 271 -0.75 -16.67 -6.17
CA VAL A 271 -2.10 -16.09 -6.05
C VAL A 271 -2.59 -15.46 -7.37
N TYR A 272 -1.71 -14.84 -8.15
CA TYR A 272 -2.07 -14.32 -9.47
C TYR A 272 -2.34 -15.43 -10.48
N HIS A 273 -1.58 -16.52 -10.44
CA HIS A 273 -1.89 -17.71 -11.26
C HIS A 273 -3.29 -18.25 -10.92
N ARG A 274 -3.62 -18.38 -9.64
CA ARG A 274 -4.95 -18.84 -9.22
C ARG A 274 -6.06 -17.86 -9.60
N LEU A 275 -5.82 -16.57 -9.49
CA LEU A 275 -6.76 -15.54 -9.94
C LEU A 275 -7.03 -15.66 -11.45
N GLU A 276 -5.98 -15.85 -12.26
CA GLU A 276 -6.12 -16.10 -13.69
C GLU A 276 -6.97 -17.34 -13.98
N MET A 277 -6.70 -18.47 -13.29
CA MET A 277 -7.47 -19.70 -13.43
C MET A 277 -8.93 -19.52 -12.99
N TYR A 278 -9.18 -18.78 -11.92
CA TYR A 278 -10.52 -18.42 -11.47
C TYR A 278 -11.26 -17.60 -12.54
N LEU A 279 -10.64 -16.58 -13.09
CA LEU A 279 -11.25 -15.75 -14.15
C LEU A 279 -11.56 -16.56 -15.43
N GLN A 280 -10.80 -17.63 -15.70
CA GLN A 280 -11.01 -18.56 -16.81
C GLN A 280 -12.01 -19.70 -16.53
N ASP A 281 -12.72 -19.72 -15.40
CA ASP A 281 -13.62 -20.81 -14.97
C ASP A 281 -12.91 -22.17 -14.73
N LYS A 282 -11.61 -22.15 -14.42
CA LYS A 282 -10.79 -23.35 -14.18
C LYS A 282 -10.49 -23.63 -12.71
N MET A 283 -10.83 -22.69 -11.83
CA MET A 283 -10.57 -22.78 -10.40
C MET A 283 -11.70 -22.10 -9.62
N SER A 284 -11.94 -22.54 -8.40
CA SER A 284 -12.93 -21.92 -7.50
C SER A 284 -12.39 -20.64 -6.87
N LEU A 285 -13.28 -19.77 -6.39
CA LEU A 285 -12.90 -18.61 -5.59
C LEU A 285 -12.22 -19.02 -4.27
N GLU A 286 -12.69 -20.11 -3.68
CA GLU A 286 -12.13 -20.66 -2.43
C GLU A 286 -10.65 -21.05 -2.58
N ASP A 287 -10.28 -21.64 -3.73
CA ASP A 287 -8.90 -21.98 -4.02
C ASP A 287 -8.00 -20.73 -4.11
N VAL A 288 -8.49 -19.64 -4.72
CA VAL A 288 -7.75 -18.36 -4.75
C VAL A 288 -7.59 -17.81 -3.33
N LEU A 289 -8.68 -17.79 -2.56
CA LEU A 289 -8.69 -17.23 -1.21
C LEU A 289 -7.91 -18.07 -0.20
N SER A 290 -7.63 -19.34 -0.48
CA SER A 290 -6.88 -20.21 0.44
C SER A 290 -5.46 -19.73 0.73
N ILE A 291 -4.85 -18.96 -0.18
CA ILE A 291 -3.53 -18.34 0.03
C ILE A 291 -3.66 -17.10 0.90
N ILE A 292 -4.67 -16.29 0.63
CA ILE A 292 -4.89 -15.00 1.28
C ILE A 292 -5.38 -15.21 2.72
N GLY A 293 -6.36 -16.10 2.90
CA GLY A 293 -7.01 -16.35 4.18
C GLY A 293 -7.60 -15.04 4.75
N LYS A 294 -7.34 -14.84 6.03
CA LYS A 294 -7.69 -13.59 6.75
C LYS A 294 -6.45 -12.79 7.15
N LYS A 295 -5.29 -13.09 6.53
CA LYS A 295 -4.03 -12.44 6.87
C LYS A 295 -4.12 -10.95 6.63
N ASN A 296 -4.02 -10.17 7.70
CA ASN A 296 -4.11 -8.72 7.63
C ASN A 296 -2.82 -8.09 7.06
N PHE A 297 -2.91 -6.86 6.59
CA PHE A 297 -1.80 -6.18 5.94
C PHE A 297 -0.67 -5.77 6.90
N HIS A 298 -0.95 -5.67 8.22
CA HIS A 298 0.00 -5.15 9.19
C HIS A 298 0.85 -6.24 9.88
N THR A 299 0.25 -7.39 10.16
CA THR A 299 0.93 -8.45 10.90
C THR A 299 1.12 -9.73 10.09
N GLY A 300 0.47 -9.84 8.92
CA GLY A 300 0.44 -11.07 8.15
C GLY A 300 -0.31 -12.22 8.85
N LEU A 301 -0.97 -11.96 9.97
CA LEU A 301 -1.68 -12.96 10.77
C LEU A 301 -3.19 -12.90 10.54
N GLU A 302 -3.86 -14.01 10.84
CA GLU A 302 -5.33 -14.14 10.75
C GLU A 302 -6.06 -13.75 12.03
N ILE A 303 -5.33 -13.41 13.08
CA ILE A 303 -5.84 -13.02 14.39
C ILE A 303 -5.92 -11.50 14.53
N PRO A 304 -6.75 -10.97 15.44
CA PRO A 304 -6.80 -9.53 15.70
C PRO A 304 -5.42 -8.96 16.05
N GLU A 305 -5.15 -7.77 15.54
CA GLU A 305 -3.89 -7.09 15.73
C GLU A 305 -3.66 -6.68 17.18
N GLU A 306 -2.49 -7.02 17.72
CA GLU A 306 -2.07 -6.66 19.07
C GLU A 306 -0.54 -6.55 19.14
N PHE A 307 -0.01 -5.36 18.90
CA PHE A 307 1.44 -5.12 18.92
C PHE A 307 1.99 -5.00 20.35
N LYS A 308 3.12 -5.69 20.63
CA LYS A 308 3.75 -5.75 21.96
C LYS A 308 5.28 -5.70 21.94
N TYR A 309 5.91 -6.12 20.84
CA TYR A 309 7.35 -6.36 20.78
C TYR A 309 7.98 -5.47 19.72
N PHE A 310 8.95 -4.65 20.14
CA PHE A 310 9.58 -3.66 19.27
C PHE A 310 11.07 -3.59 19.53
N ASP A 311 11.88 -3.68 18.47
CA ASP A 311 13.35 -3.47 18.47
C ASP A 311 13.66 -2.12 17.81
N LEU A 312 13.14 -1.05 18.40
CA LEU A 312 13.12 0.28 17.79
C LEU A 312 14.47 0.70 17.20
N VAL A 313 14.44 1.21 15.96
CA VAL A 313 15.59 1.82 15.31
C VAL A 313 16.14 2.97 16.17
N LYS A 314 17.48 3.02 16.34
CA LYS A 314 18.18 3.98 17.21
C LYS A 314 18.81 5.10 16.42
#